data_96b5b892ea30bb97192f5e5e6b57d11a
#
_entry.id   96b5b892ea30bb97192f5e5e6b57d11a
#
_cell.length_a   1.000
_cell.length_b   1.000
_cell.length_c   1.000
_cell.angle_alpha   90.00
_cell.angle_beta   90.00
_cell.angle_gamma   90.00
#
_symmetry.space_group_name_H-M   'P 1'
#
loop_
_entity.id
_entity.type
_entity.pdbx_description
1 polymer ?
#
loop_
_entity_poly.entity_id
_entity_poly.type
_entity_poly.pdbx_seq_one_letter_code
_entity_poly.pdbx_strand_id
1 'polypeptide(L)'
;TPVRTCVAPKMSDLIVPPSLRPGDTIAIVPTARSIMRDELHDGIELAKSWGLNVKLSSCVGKKHFQQAGTSKQRAADLQAAFDDPEVRAIWCARGGYGTVHLLKHIDLAAFQRNPKWLVGFSDVTVLHNTLHKLGIASLHAQMPFNVGAKADSARETLRKALFGEALSLICARELGVEPTASNRPGECVGSVVGGNLSLLYALRGTPYDIDPTGKILFIEDLDELLYHVDRMIMNLKLAGWFERIAGLVVGGMTDMHDKDAADPFGLSAEQIVAKAVGEVH
;
A
#
# COMPACT_ATOMS: atom_id res chain seq x y z
N THR A 1 -12.62 -12.60 34.90
CA THR A 1 -11.36 -12.21 34.29
C THR A 1 -11.38 -10.69 34.09
N PRO A 2 -10.40 -9.93 34.62
CA PRO A 2 -10.43 -8.49 34.55
C PRO A 2 -10.23 -8.04 33.10
N VAL A 3 -11.13 -7.20 32.62
CA VAL A 3 -10.98 -6.46 31.35
C VAL A 3 -9.73 -5.61 31.46
N ARG A 4 -8.68 -5.93 30.70
CA ARG A 4 -7.53 -5.06 30.54
C ARG A 4 -8.02 -3.81 29.81
N THR A 5 -8.16 -2.72 30.54
CA THR A 5 -8.29 -1.39 29.94
C THR A 5 -7.01 -1.10 29.16
N CYS A 6 -7.06 -1.27 27.85
CA CYS A 6 -6.03 -0.76 26.96
C CYS A 6 -6.02 0.75 27.09
N VAL A 7 -5.00 1.30 27.74
CA VAL A 7 -4.70 2.73 27.62
C VAL A 7 -4.31 2.94 26.15
N ALA A 8 -5.17 3.64 25.42
CA ALA A 8 -4.88 3.98 24.02
C ALA A 8 -3.49 4.66 23.95
N PRO A 9 -2.53 4.12 23.19
CA PRO A 9 -1.28 4.82 22.98
C PRO A 9 -1.61 6.18 22.36
N LYS A 10 -0.89 7.23 22.78
CA LYS A 10 -0.96 8.54 22.12
C LYS A 10 -0.77 8.27 20.63
N MET A 11 -1.83 8.47 19.83
CA MET A 11 -1.72 8.43 18.37
C MET A 11 -0.60 9.40 18.02
N SER A 12 0.48 8.90 17.44
CA SER A 12 1.47 9.76 16.82
C SER A 12 0.73 10.52 15.72
N ASP A 13 0.68 11.85 15.84
CA ASP A 13 -0.05 12.70 14.89
C ASP A 13 0.62 12.56 13.52
N LEU A 14 0.13 11.60 12.71
CA LEU A 14 0.53 11.53 11.31
C LEU A 14 0.07 12.80 10.61
N ILE A 15 0.97 13.42 9.88
CA ILE A 15 0.62 14.52 8.99
C ILE A 15 -0.25 13.93 7.86
N VAL A 16 -1.51 14.30 7.85
CA VAL A 16 -2.44 13.97 6.78
C VAL A 16 -2.33 15.05 5.70
N PRO A 17 -1.95 14.69 4.45
CA PRO A 17 -1.89 15.67 3.37
C PRO A 17 -3.25 16.36 3.17
N PRO A 18 -3.26 17.62 2.70
CA PRO A 18 -4.51 18.34 2.47
C PRO A 18 -5.43 17.62 1.49
N SER A 19 -6.73 17.65 1.75
CA SER A 19 -7.74 17.11 0.86
C SER A 19 -7.75 17.82 -0.49
N LEU A 20 -7.99 17.07 -1.55
CA LEU A 20 -8.11 17.61 -2.91
C LEU A 20 -9.42 18.37 -3.10
N ARG A 21 -9.40 19.27 -4.08
CA ARG A 21 -10.57 20.03 -4.55
C ARG A 21 -10.63 19.97 -6.08
N PRO A 22 -11.80 20.14 -6.69
CA PRO A 22 -11.88 20.33 -8.13
C PRO A 22 -10.95 21.47 -8.59
N GLY A 23 -10.21 21.23 -9.66
CA GLY A 23 -9.15 22.12 -10.16
C GLY A 23 -7.74 21.77 -9.68
N ASP A 24 -7.58 20.97 -8.63
CA ASP A 24 -6.27 20.49 -8.19
C ASP A 24 -5.63 19.53 -9.22
N THR A 25 -4.31 19.44 -9.18
CA THR A 25 -3.53 18.59 -10.10
C THR A 25 -3.09 17.31 -9.42
N ILE A 26 -3.37 16.18 -10.08
CA ILE A 26 -2.83 14.86 -9.74
C ILE A 26 -1.76 14.44 -10.77
N ALA A 27 -0.57 14.08 -10.31
CA ALA A 27 0.49 13.57 -11.18
C ALA A 27 0.45 12.04 -11.26
N ILE A 28 0.44 11.47 -12.46
CA ILE A 28 0.57 10.02 -12.67
C ILE A 28 2.03 9.70 -12.97
N VAL A 29 2.65 8.91 -12.08
CA VAL A 29 4.10 8.62 -12.10
C VAL A 29 4.36 7.12 -12.06
N PRO A 30 4.97 6.53 -13.09
CA PRO A 30 5.39 5.13 -13.07
C PRO A 30 6.66 4.97 -12.21
N THR A 31 6.54 4.31 -11.07
CA THR A 31 7.66 4.05 -10.16
C THR A 31 8.33 2.71 -10.39
N ALA A 32 7.68 1.79 -11.10
CA ALA A 32 8.12 0.42 -11.33
C ALA A 32 8.07 0.02 -12.82
N ARG A 33 7.15 -0.88 -13.22
CA ARG A 33 7.08 -1.41 -14.59
C ARG A 33 6.67 -0.34 -15.61
N SER A 34 7.07 -0.60 -16.86
CA SER A 34 6.67 0.22 -18.02
C SER A 34 5.15 0.23 -18.18
N ILE A 35 4.64 1.36 -18.61
CA ILE A 35 3.22 1.55 -18.90
C ILE A 35 3.07 2.52 -20.06
N MET A 36 2.15 2.23 -20.97
CA MET A 36 1.84 3.09 -22.10
C MET A 36 0.69 4.03 -21.73
N ARG A 37 0.54 5.10 -22.49
CA ARG A 37 -0.48 6.13 -22.21
C ARG A 37 -1.91 5.61 -22.34
N ASP A 38 -2.15 4.72 -23.27
CA ASP A 38 -3.44 4.09 -23.51
C ASP A 38 -3.88 3.19 -22.34
N GLU A 39 -2.93 2.50 -21.70
CA GLU A 39 -3.19 1.72 -20.47
C GLU A 39 -3.62 2.60 -19.28
N LEU A 40 -3.41 3.91 -19.34
CA LEU A 40 -3.80 4.87 -18.30
C LEU A 40 -5.14 5.56 -18.57
N HIS A 41 -5.80 5.24 -19.68
CA HIS A 41 -7.01 5.95 -20.13
C HIS A 41 -8.07 6.04 -19.04
N ASP A 42 -8.47 4.90 -18.46
CA ASP A 42 -9.51 4.84 -17.44
C ASP A 42 -9.15 5.64 -16.18
N GLY A 43 -7.88 5.58 -15.76
CA GLY A 43 -7.39 6.35 -14.62
C GLY A 43 -7.41 7.86 -14.88
N ILE A 44 -7.03 8.27 -16.08
CA ILE A 44 -7.06 9.68 -16.50
C ILE A 44 -8.50 10.20 -16.53
N GLU A 45 -9.41 9.46 -17.16
CA GLU A 45 -10.82 9.88 -17.25
C GLU A 45 -11.51 9.86 -15.88
N LEU A 46 -11.17 8.91 -15.03
CA LEU A 46 -11.66 8.89 -13.65
C LEU A 46 -11.21 10.14 -12.86
N ALA A 47 -9.93 10.50 -12.90
CA ALA A 47 -9.44 11.70 -12.23
C ALA A 47 -10.10 12.97 -12.77
N LYS A 48 -10.27 13.06 -14.09
CA LYS A 48 -11.01 14.19 -14.73
C LYS A 48 -12.47 14.24 -14.30
N SER A 49 -13.13 13.09 -14.15
CA SER A 49 -14.53 13.04 -13.68
C SER A 49 -14.69 13.57 -12.24
N TRP A 50 -13.61 13.54 -11.45
CA TRP A 50 -13.55 14.17 -10.12
C TRP A 50 -13.21 15.68 -10.20
N GLY A 51 -13.07 16.24 -11.39
CA GLY A 51 -12.71 17.64 -11.62
C GLY A 51 -11.20 17.93 -11.47
N LEU A 52 -10.35 16.90 -11.46
CA LEU A 52 -8.91 17.08 -11.31
C LEU A 52 -8.20 17.30 -12.65
N ASN A 53 -7.12 18.10 -12.63
CA ASN A 53 -6.17 18.17 -13.71
C ASN A 53 -5.19 17.00 -13.62
N VAL A 54 -4.84 16.37 -14.75
CA VAL A 54 -3.93 15.23 -14.80
C VAL A 54 -2.63 15.61 -15.47
N LYS A 55 -1.51 15.42 -14.75
CA LYS A 55 -0.15 15.59 -15.25
C LYS A 55 0.53 14.23 -15.40
N LEU A 56 0.93 13.89 -16.61
CA LEU A 56 1.69 12.65 -16.85
C LEU A 56 3.19 12.93 -16.77
N SER A 57 3.90 12.06 -16.06
CA SER A 57 5.35 12.15 -15.97
C SER A 57 6.05 11.67 -17.26
N SER A 58 7.31 12.04 -17.44
CA SER A 58 8.07 11.79 -18.66
C SER A 58 8.38 10.32 -18.92
N CYS A 59 8.29 9.47 -17.89
CA CYS A 59 8.52 8.04 -18.00
C CYS A 59 7.31 7.25 -18.49
N VAL A 60 6.12 7.85 -18.61
CA VAL A 60 4.98 7.23 -19.29
C VAL A 60 5.35 6.99 -20.75
N GLY A 61 5.21 5.75 -21.23
CA GLY A 61 5.61 5.33 -22.57
C GLY A 61 7.09 4.93 -22.70
N LYS A 62 7.93 5.15 -21.69
CA LYS A 62 9.31 4.66 -21.70
C LYS A 62 9.40 3.19 -21.29
N LYS A 63 10.40 2.52 -21.85
CA LYS A 63 10.71 1.13 -21.55
C LYS A 63 12.23 0.92 -21.42
N HIS A 64 12.64 0.33 -20.33
CA HIS A 64 13.99 -0.17 -20.09
C HIS A 64 13.85 -1.55 -19.47
N PHE A 65 13.97 -2.61 -20.29
CA PHE A 65 13.55 -3.96 -19.96
C PHE A 65 12.09 -3.98 -19.48
N GLN A 66 11.81 -4.41 -18.25
CA GLN A 66 10.45 -4.41 -17.67
C GLN A 66 10.04 -3.03 -17.13
N GLN A 67 10.98 -2.10 -16.95
CA GLN A 67 10.77 -0.86 -16.20
C GLN A 67 10.40 0.32 -17.08
N ALA A 68 9.74 1.31 -16.49
CA ALA A 68 9.39 2.59 -17.12
C ALA A 68 10.62 3.52 -17.20
N GLY A 69 11.67 3.08 -17.87
CA GLY A 69 12.97 3.77 -17.89
C GLY A 69 13.90 3.30 -16.77
N THR A 70 15.09 3.88 -16.70
CA THR A 70 16.09 3.57 -15.67
C THR A 70 15.62 4.03 -14.27
N SER A 71 16.22 3.50 -13.20
CA SER A 71 15.90 3.95 -11.85
C SER A 71 16.13 5.45 -11.65
N LYS A 72 17.17 6.03 -12.25
CA LYS A 72 17.44 7.46 -12.21
C LYS A 72 16.34 8.28 -12.90
N GLN A 73 15.85 7.83 -14.07
CA GLN A 73 14.76 8.52 -14.78
C GLN A 73 13.46 8.49 -13.99
N ARG A 74 13.06 7.32 -13.47
CA ARG A 74 11.86 7.18 -12.63
C ARG A 74 11.96 7.99 -11.34
N ALA A 75 13.14 8.00 -10.71
CA ALA A 75 13.37 8.82 -9.53
C ALA A 75 13.30 10.32 -9.83
N ALA A 76 13.83 10.76 -10.97
CA ALA A 76 13.73 12.17 -11.40
C ALA A 76 12.27 12.59 -11.65
N ASP A 77 11.46 11.71 -12.24
CA ASP A 77 10.02 11.97 -12.43
C ASP A 77 9.27 12.04 -11.09
N LEU A 78 9.57 11.12 -10.16
CA LEU A 78 8.97 11.14 -8.83
C LEU A 78 9.39 12.38 -8.04
N GLN A 79 10.69 12.75 -8.11
CA GLN A 79 11.21 13.96 -7.49
C GLN A 79 10.53 15.22 -8.05
N ALA A 80 10.40 15.30 -9.38
CA ALA A 80 9.72 16.43 -10.01
C ALA A 80 8.27 16.56 -9.52
N ALA A 81 7.57 15.44 -9.30
CA ALA A 81 6.21 15.47 -8.74
C ALA A 81 6.19 15.84 -7.23
N PHE A 82 7.21 15.46 -6.47
CA PHE A 82 7.38 15.89 -5.09
C PHE A 82 7.62 17.39 -4.97
N ASP A 83 8.44 17.95 -5.85
CA ASP A 83 8.88 19.35 -5.79
C ASP A 83 7.88 20.31 -6.44
N ASP A 84 7.02 19.83 -7.34
CA ASP A 84 6.06 20.68 -8.06
C ASP A 84 4.96 21.22 -7.13
N PRO A 85 4.89 22.54 -6.87
CA PRO A 85 3.90 23.11 -5.97
C PRO A 85 2.44 23.01 -6.48
N GLU A 86 2.24 22.80 -7.78
CA GLU A 86 0.91 22.64 -8.37
C GLU A 86 0.35 21.23 -8.17
N VAL A 87 1.21 20.23 -7.98
CA VAL A 87 0.81 18.85 -7.74
C VAL A 87 0.34 18.68 -6.31
N ARG A 88 -0.89 18.21 -6.13
CA ARG A 88 -1.52 17.96 -4.83
C ARG A 88 -1.59 16.48 -4.46
N ALA A 89 -1.56 15.60 -5.46
CA ALA A 89 -1.48 14.16 -5.27
C ALA A 89 -0.56 13.51 -6.33
N ILE A 90 0.07 12.42 -5.95
CA ILE A 90 0.90 11.58 -6.81
C ILE A 90 0.25 10.20 -6.87
N TRP A 91 -0.19 9.81 -8.05
CA TRP A 91 -0.81 8.53 -8.30
C TRP A 91 0.19 7.63 -9.02
N CYS A 92 0.71 6.64 -8.32
CA CYS A 92 1.65 5.69 -8.91
C CYS A 92 0.96 4.94 -10.04
N ALA A 93 1.55 4.94 -11.24
CA ALA A 93 0.87 4.48 -12.45
C ALA A 93 0.57 2.99 -12.43
N ARG A 94 1.51 2.17 -11.97
CA ARG A 94 1.39 0.72 -11.74
C ARG A 94 2.50 0.22 -10.83
N GLY A 95 2.31 -0.97 -10.26
CA GLY A 95 3.28 -1.71 -9.49
C GLY A 95 4.19 -2.61 -10.35
N GLY A 96 4.52 -3.75 -9.82
CA GLY A 96 5.47 -4.74 -10.35
C GLY A 96 6.69 -4.83 -9.45
N TYR A 97 7.84 -4.36 -9.91
CA TYR A 97 9.06 -4.32 -9.10
C TYR A 97 9.96 -3.17 -9.54
N GLY A 98 10.66 -2.56 -8.58
CA GLY A 98 11.73 -1.62 -8.87
C GLY A 98 11.61 -0.26 -8.19
N THR A 99 10.56 0.01 -7.42
CA THR A 99 10.41 1.24 -6.62
C THR A 99 11.51 1.37 -5.58
N VAL A 100 11.96 0.26 -5.00
CA VAL A 100 13.06 0.23 -4.02
C VAL A 100 14.35 0.87 -4.54
N HIS A 101 14.62 0.77 -5.85
CA HIS A 101 15.80 1.38 -6.48
C HIS A 101 15.74 2.91 -6.57
N LEU A 102 14.57 3.51 -6.34
CA LEU A 102 14.39 4.96 -6.37
C LEU A 102 14.88 5.63 -5.08
N LEU A 103 14.81 4.92 -3.96
CA LEU A 103 15.04 5.46 -2.61
C LEU A 103 16.38 6.19 -2.47
N LYS A 104 17.43 5.68 -3.11
CA LYS A 104 18.77 6.31 -3.08
C LYS A 104 18.92 7.54 -3.98
N HIS A 105 17.89 7.89 -4.75
CA HIS A 105 17.93 8.97 -5.74
C HIS A 105 16.89 10.07 -5.47
N ILE A 106 16.05 9.92 -4.45
CA ILE A 106 15.02 10.88 -4.08
C ILE A 106 15.38 11.62 -2.81
N ASP A 107 15.04 12.91 -2.76
CA ASP A 107 15.10 13.75 -1.57
C ASP A 107 13.67 14.08 -1.13
N LEU A 108 13.36 13.75 0.11
CA LEU A 108 12.04 13.96 0.69
C LEU A 108 11.94 15.23 1.56
N ALA A 109 13.00 16.04 1.65
CA ALA A 109 13.00 17.23 2.51
C ALA A 109 11.93 18.26 2.08
N ALA A 110 11.76 18.49 0.78
CA ALA A 110 10.72 19.38 0.27
C ALA A 110 9.32 18.78 0.48
N PHE A 111 9.17 17.48 0.24
CA PHE A 111 7.92 16.75 0.46
C PHE A 111 7.46 16.80 1.93
N GLN A 112 8.38 16.66 2.89
CA GLN A 112 8.06 16.78 4.31
C GLN A 112 7.51 18.16 4.70
N ARG A 113 7.99 19.23 4.06
CA ARG A 113 7.51 20.59 4.32
C ARG A 113 6.17 20.89 3.67
N ASN A 114 5.84 20.21 2.58
CA ASN A 114 4.59 20.35 1.84
C ASN A 114 4.07 18.99 1.41
N PRO A 115 3.55 18.17 2.33
CA PRO A 115 3.14 16.80 2.05
C PRO A 115 1.95 16.77 1.08
N LYS A 116 1.99 15.78 0.18
CA LYS A 116 0.97 15.51 -0.83
C LYS A 116 0.49 14.07 -0.68
N TRP A 117 -0.70 13.77 -1.16
CA TRP A 117 -1.14 12.39 -1.21
C TRP A 117 -0.25 11.56 -2.15
N LEU A 118 0.25 10.44 -1.65
CA LEU A 118 0.85 9.39 -2.48
C LEU A 118 -0.11 8.21 -2.48
N VAL A 119 -0.48 7.76 -3.67
CA VAL A 119 -1.50 6.72 -3.89
C VAL A 119 -0.93 5.57 -4.71
N GLY A 120 -1.15 4.35 -4.26
CA GLY A 120 -0.75 3.13 -4.95
C GLY A 120 -0.76 1.92 -4.02
N PHE A 121 -0.39 0.75 -4.51
CA PHE A 121 -0.29 -0.50 -3.74
C PHE A 121 0.82 -1.40 -4.31
N SER A 122 0.97 -2.63 -3.79
CA SER A 122 2.00 -3.57 -4.26
C SER A 122 3.41 -3.00 -4.07
N ASP A 123 4.25 -2.90 -5.10
CA ASP A 123 5.62 -2.36 -5.07
C ASP A 123 5.71 -0.93 -4.48
N VAL A 124 4.60 -0.18 -4.47
CA VAL A 124 4.49 1.16 -3.85
C VAL A 124 4.58 1.09 -2.31
N THR A 125 4.42 -0.08 -1.69
CA THR A 125 4.62 -0.30 -0.25
C THR A 125 5.96 0.25 0.25
N VAL A 126 6.98 0.20 -0.59
CA VAL A 126 8.31 0.80 -0.30
C VAL A 126 8.19 2.30 0.02
N LEU A 127 7.39 3.03 -0.75
CA LEU A 127 7.17 4.47 -0.53
C LEU A 127 6.23 4.71 0.66
N HIS A 128 5.19 3.88 0.84
CA HIS A 128 4.31 3.99 2.00
C HIS A 128 5.10 3.85 3.31
N ASN A 129 5.98 2.84 3.40
CA ASN A 129 6.83 2.66 4.57
C ASN A 129 7.77 3.85 4.78
N THR A 130 8.37 4.36 3.70
CA THR A 130 9.26 5.52 3.74
C THR A 130 8.54 6.75 4.27
N LEU A 131 7.34 7.06 3.75
CA LEU A 131 6.54 8.20 4.18
C LEU A 131 6.02 8.03 5.61
N HIS A 132 5.59 6.82 5.99
CA HIS A 132 5.17 6.55 7.36
C HIS A 132 6.29 6.83 8.37
N LYS A 133 7.54 6.47 8.06
CA LYS A 133 8.69 6.79 8.92
C LYS A 133 8.96 8.28 9.04
N LEU A 134 8.53 9.08 8.08
CA LEU A 134 8.56 10.55 8.14
C LEU A 134 7.34 11.15 8.86
N GLY A 135 6.44 10.31 9.36
CA GLY A 135 5.21 10.75 10.00
C GLY A 135 4.15 11.27 9.02
N ILE A 136 4.17 10.85 7.76
CA ILE A 136 3.25 11.31 6.71
C ILE A 136 2.32 10.17 6.29
N ALA A 137 1.01 10.46 6.24
CA ALA A 137 0.01 9.52 5.75
C ALA A 137 0.05 9.38 4.22
N SER A 138 -0.28 8.19 3.73
CA SER A 138 -0.40 7.87 2.30
C SER A 138 -1.54 6.87 2.06
N LEU A 139 -1.96 6.65 0.82
CA LEU A 139 -3.11 5.81 0.49
C LEU A 139 -2.68 4.53 -0.23
N HIS A 140 -2.81 3.39 0.47
CA HIS A 140 -2.75 2.07 -0.15
C HIS A 140 -4.06 1.83 -0.91
N ALA A 141 -4.06 2.06 -2.22
CA ALA A 141 -5.25 2.04 -3.05
C ALA A 141 -4.93 1.71 -4.52
N GLN A 142 -5.98 1.43 -5.31
CA GLN A 142 -5.85 1.08 -6.72
C GLN A 142 -5.07 2.14 -7.52
N MET A 143 -4.40 1.65 -8.56
CA MET A 143 -3.56 2.47 -9.44
C MET A 143 -4.24 2.71 -10.80
N PRO A 144 -3.84 3.75 -11.55
CA PRO A 144 -4.49 4.13 -12.81
C PRO A 144 -4.60 2.98 -13.82
N PHE A 145 -3.59 2.11 -13.90
CA PHE A 145 -3.53 1.03 -14.91
C PHE A 145 -4.66 0.00 -14.79
N ASN A 146 -5.25 -0.16 -13.61
CA ASN A 146 -6.26 -1.20 -13.36
C ASN A 146 -7.56 -0.65 -12.75
N VAL A 147 -7.68 0.67 -12.60
CA VAL A 147 -8.83 1.26 -11.92
C VAL A 147 -10.15 1.02 -12.66
N GLY A 148 -10.12 0.91 -14.00
CA GLY A 148 -11.30 0.61 -14.81
C GLY A 148 -11.91 -0.75 -14.53
N ALA A 149 -11.08 -1.74 -14.17
CA ALA A 149 -11.53 -3.09 -13.81
C ALA A 149 -11.99 -3.23 -12.34
N LYS A 150 -11.89 -2.17 -11.53
CA LYS A 150 -12.30 -2.21 -10.11
C LYS A 150 -13.78 -1.85 -9.94
N ALA A 151 -14.37 -2.36 -8.86
CA ALA A 151 -15.74 -2.03 -8.49
C ALA A 151 -15.92 -0.51 -8.27
N ASP A 152 -17.12 0.00 -8.54
CA ASP A 152 -17.46 1.41 -8.32
C ASP A 152 -17.27 1.84 -6.86
N SER A 153 -17.60 0.96 -5.92
CA SER A 153 -17.38 1.20 -4.48
C SER A 153 -15.92 1.44 -4.14
N ALA A 154 -14.98 0.70 -4.78
CA ALA A 154 -13.56 0.89 -4.56
C ALA A 154 -13.06 2.22 -5.15
N ARG A 155 -13.57 2.62 -6.34
CA ARG A 155 -13.27 3.92 -6.95
C ARG A 155 -13.80 5.07 -6.11
N GLU A 156 -15.03 4.94 -5.61
CA GLU A 156 -15.65 5.93 -4.74
C GLU A 156 -14.94 6.06 -3.39
N THR A 157 -14.47 4.95 -2.82
CA THR A 157 -13.66 4.97 -1.60
C THR A 157 -12.36 5.76 -1.78
N LEU A 158 -11.67 5.57 -2.92
CA LEU A 158 -10.48 6.35 -3.24
C LEU A 158 -10.81 7.84 -3.38
N ARG A 159 -11.91 8.18 -4.07
CA ARG A 159 -12.36 9.56 -4.20
C ARG A 159 -12.60 10.18 -2.82
N LYS A 160 -13.40 9.53 -1.99
CA LYS A 160 -13.70 10.00 -0.62
C LYS A 160 -12.43 10.25 0.19
N ALA A 161 -11.47 9.33 0.15
CA ALA A 161 -10.20 9.48 0.84
C ALA A 161 -9.43 10.72 0.38
N LEU A 162 -9.32 10.92 -0.94
CA LEU A 162 -8.61 12.06 -1.51
C LEU A 162 -9.29 13.40 -1.21
N PHE A 163 -10.62 13.44 -1.19
CA PHE A 163 -11.39 14.66 -0.94
C PHE A 163 -11.72 14.90 0.54
N GLY A 164 -11.21 14.06 1.46
CA GLY A 164 -11.34 14.24 2.90
C GLY A 164 -12.72 13.91 3.45
N GLU A 165 -13.48 13.09 2.75
CA GLU A 165 -14.78 12.59 3.23
C GLU A 165 -14.57 11.42 4.20
N ALA A 166 -15.49 11.25 5.14
CA ALA A 166 -15.44 10.15 6.09
C ALA A 166 -15.50 8.78 5.38
N LEU A 167 -14.62 7.87 5.80
CA LEU A 167 -14.55 6.51 5.29
C LEU A 167 -15.15 5.55 6.30
N SER A 168 -16.00 4.65 5.80
CA SER A 168 -16.40 3.45 6.50
C SER A 168 -16.19 2.28 5.55
N LEU A 169 -15.29 1.37 5.90
CA LEU A 169 -14.97 0.19 5.09
C LEU A 169 -15.59 -1.03 5.77
N ILE A 170 -16.56 -1.64 5.12
CA ILE A 170 -17.19 -2.89 5.58
C ILE A 170 -16.65 -4.02 4.72
N CYS A 171 -15.63 -4.71 5.24
CA CYS A 171 -14.81 -5.58 4.41
C CYS A 171 -15.43 -6.91 4.02
N ALA A 172 -16.34 -7.51 4.75
CA ALA A 172 -16.73 -8.90 4.47
C ALA A 172 -18.06 -9.05 3.72
N ARG A 173 -19.13 -8.42 4.21
CA ARG A 173 -20.48 -8.67 3.67
C ARG A 173 -20.77 -8.02 2.32
N GLU A 174 -20.26 -6.82 2.08
CA GLU A 174 -20.52 -6.09 0.82
C GLU A 174 -19.76 -6.70 -0.38
N LEU A 175 -18.69 -7.44 -0.12
CA LEU A 175 -17.89 -8.10 -1.14
C LEU A 175 -18.22 -9.59 -1.33
N GLY A 176 -19.24 -10.10 -0.62
CA GLY A 176 -19.60 -11.53 -0.67
C GLY A 176 -18.53 -12.45 -0.07
N VAL A 177 -17.64 -11.89 0.76
CA VAL A 177 -16.61 -12.67 1.47
C VAL A 177 -17.15 -12.99 2.87
N GLU A 178 -17.45 -14.26 3.11
CA GLU A 178 -17.89 -14.70 4.44
C GLU A 178 -16.72 -14.62 5.44
N PRO A 179 -16.97 -14.17 6.69
CA PRO A 179 -15.97 -14.23 7.75
C PRO A 179 -15.46 -15.66 7.94
N THR A 180 -14.14 -15.83 7.95
CA THR A 180 -13.54 -17.14 8.21
C THR A 180 -13.53 -17.45 9.71
N ALA A 181 -13.36 -18.72 10.08
CA ALA A 181 -13.19 -19.15 11.47
C ALA A 181 -11.95 -18.54 12.15
N SER A 182 -11.04 -17.98 11.35
CA SER A 182 -9.84 -17.28 11.81
C SER A 182 -10.09 -15.83 12.22
N ASN A 183 -11.25 -15.26 11.87
CA ASN A 183 -11.60 -13.91 12.27
C ASN A 183 -11.89 -13.87 13.78
N ARG A 184 -11.27 -12.94 14.48
CA ARG A 184 -11.49 -12.73 15.91
C ARG A 184 -12.32 -11.48 16.14
N PRO A 185 -13.42 -11.56 16.92
CA PRO A 185 -14.18 -10.38 17.28
C PRO A 185 -13.35 -9.50 18.22
N GLY A 186 -13.48 -8.18 18.04
CA GLY A 186 -12.79 -7.19 18.88
C GLY A 186 -12.79 -5.83 18.26
N GLU A 187 -12.29 -4.86 19.02
CA GLU A 187 -12.11 -3.47 18.58
C GLU A 187 -10.68 -3.04 18.91
N CYS A 188 -10.05 -2.36 17.99
CA CYS A 188 -8.76 -1.71 18.24
C CYS A 188 -8.68 -0.37 17.52
N VAL A 189 -7.84 0.52 18.06
CA VAL A 189 -7.57 1.84 17.49
C VAL A 189 -6.07 1.98 17.30
N GLY A 190 -5.66 2.44 16.13
CA GLY A 190 -4.26 2.66 15.81
C GLY A 190 -4.05 3.16 14.39
N SER A 191 -2.87 3.70 14.12
CA SER A 191 -2.46 4.00 12.75
C SER A 191 -2.31 2.71 11.96
N VAL A 192 -2.82 2.68 10.72
CA VAL A 192 -2.64 1.54 9.81
C VAL A 192 -1.26 1.63 9.17
N VAL A 193 -0.53 0.52 9.20
CA VAL A 193 0.78 0.35 8.54
C VAL A 193 0.82 -0.98 7.81
N GLY A 194 1.72 -1.12 6.86
CA GLY A 194 1.88 -2.38 6.14
C GLY A 194 1.74 -2.22 4.65
N GLY A 195 1.12 -3.19 3.99
CA GLY A 195 0.94 -3.30 2.55
C GLY A 195 1.31 -4.68 2.03
N ASN A 196 2.01 -4.72 0.89
CA ASN A 196 2.44 -5.97 0.27
C ASN A 196 3.45 -6.71 1.16
N LEU A 197 3.15 -7.98 1.49
CA LEU A 197 3.92 -8.78 2.44
C LEU A 197 5.36 -9.03 1.96
N SER A 198 5.57 -9.31 0.68
CA SER A 198 6.90 -9.56 0.14
C SER A 198 7.78 -8.30 0.22
N LEU A 199 7.20 -7.12 0.05
CA LEU A 199 7.92 -5.85 0.23
C LEU A 199 8.19 -5.54 1.72
N LEU A 200 7.25 -5.82 2.62
CA LEU A 200 7.50 -5.71 4.06
C LEU A 200 8.66 -6.62 4.46
N TYR A 201 8.65 -7.88 4.01
CA TYR A 201 9.74 -8.83 4.24
C TYR A 201 11.08 -8.33 3.68
N ALA A 202 11.09 -7.82 2.44
CA ALA A 202 12.31 -7.33 1.79
C ALA A 202 12.92 -6.10 2.48
N LEU A 203 12.12 -5.30 3.16
CA LEU A 203 12.58 -4.10 3.87
C LEU A 203 13.02 -4.37 5.32
N ARG A 204 12.84 -5.59 5.83
CA ARG A 204 13.22 -5.96 7.19
C ARG A 204 14.70 -5.66 7.50
N GLY A 205 14.94 -5.00 8.61
CA GLY A 205 16.30 -4.66 9.06
C GLY A 205 16.98 -3.54 8.27
N THR A 206 16.28 -2.92 7.32
CA THR A 206 16.77 -1.76 6.56
C THR A 206 16.33 -0.43 7.21
N PRO A 207 16.87 0.72 6.81
CA PRO A 207 16.38 2.03 7.25
C PRO A 207 14.90 2.29 6.91
N TYR A 208 14.31 1.51 6.02
CA TYR A 208 12.91 1.62 5.57
C TYR A 208 11.97 0.63 6.25
N ASP A 209 12.49 -0.17 7.18
CA ASP A 209 11.70 -1.06 8.01
C ASP A 209 10.79 -0.27 8.96
N ILE A 210 9.53 -0.67 9.09
CA ILE A 210 8.55 0.00 9.96
C ILE A 210 8.54 -0.62 11.36
N ASP A 211 8.22 0.18 12.36
CA ASP A 211 7.89 -0.31 13.69
C ASP A 211 6.37 -0.51 13.79
N PRO A 212 5.89 -1.75 13.98
CA PRO A 212 4.46 -2.06 14.04
C PRO A 212 3.85 -1.80 15.43
N THR A 213 4.65 -1.40 16.42
CA THR A 213 4.23 -1.32 17.83
C THR A 213 3.00 -0.41 18.00
N GLY A 214 1.93 -0.97 18.58
CA GLY A 214 0.67 -0.25 18.84
C GLY A 214 -0.11 0.16 17.57
N LYS A 215 0.23 -0.39 16.41
CA LYS A 215 -0.41 -0.06 15.13
C LYS A 215 -1.27 -1.21 14.62
N ILE A 216 -2.15 -0.92 13.68
CA ILE A 216 -2.90 -1.93 12.94
C ILE A 216 -2.05 -2.33 11.73
N LEU A 217 -1.59 -3.57 11.72
CA LEU A 217 -0.84 -4.11 10.59
C LEU A 217 -1.80 -4.58 9.50
N PHE A 218 -1.64 -4.04 8.31
CA PHE A 218 -2.32 -4.50 7.09
C PHE A 218 -1.33 -5.27 6.23
N ILE A 219 -1.69 -6.49 5.80
CA ILE A 219 -0.89 -7.30 4.87
C ILE A 219 -1.75 -7.82 3.73
N GLU A 220 -1.20 -7.84 2.54
CA GLU A 220 -1.75 -8.46 1.34
C GLU A 220 -0.62 -8.97 0.47
N ASP A 221 -0.88 -9.92 -0.43
CA ASP A 221 0.10 -10.30 -1.46
C ASP A 221 -0.59 -10.97 -2.66
N LEU A 222 0.17 -11.13 -3.74
CA LEU A 222 -0.29 -11.68 -5.00
C LEU A 222 0.79 -12.55 -5.62
N ASP A 223 0.38 -13.76 -6.13
CA ASP A 223 1.23 -14.63 -6.96
C ASP A 223 2.51 -15.09 -6.24
N GLU A 224 2.34 -15.59 -5.00
CA GLU A 224 3.44 -16.10 -4.19
C GLU A 224 3.33 -17.61 -3.95
N LEU A 225 4.48 -18.27 -3.78
CA LEU A 225 4.53 -19.67 -3.37
C LEU A 225 4.19 -19.80 -1.89
N LEU A 226 3.36 -20.77 -1.52
CA LEU A 226 2.87 -20.95 -0.15
C LEU A 226 4.00 -21.11 0.88
N TYR A 227 5.06 -21.86 0.56
CA TYR A 227 6.22 -21.96 1.46
C TYR A 227 6.95 -20.61 1.62
N HIS A 228 6.88 -19.73 0.62
CA HIS A 228 7.46 -18.40 0.69
C HIS A 228 6.60 -17.47 1.56
N VAL A 229 5.26 -17.58 1.44
CA VAL A 229 4.33 -16.89 2.37
C VAL A 229 4.64 -17.28 3.80
N ASP A 230 4.79 -18.58 4.09
CA ASP A 230 5.16 -19.05 5.44
C ASP A 230 6.49 -18.43 5.92
N ARG A 231 7.50 -18.41 5.07
CA ARG A 231 8.82 -17.82 5.39
C ARG A 231 8.69 -16.33 5.73
N MET A 232 7.89 -15.58 4.97
CA MET A 232 7.68 -14.15 5.20
C MET A 232 6.93 -13.91 6.52
N ILE A 233 5.87 -14.66 6.78
CA ILE A 233 5.11 -14.59 8.03
C ILE A 233 5.96 -15.00 9.24
N MET A 234 6.76 -16.06 9.11
CA MET A 234 7.70 -16.47 10.16
C MET A 234 8.78 -15.42 10.44
N ASN A 235 9.24 -14.68 9.43
CA ASN A 235 10.15 -13.55 9.64
C ASN A 235 9.51 -12.46 10.52
N LEU A 236 8.25 -12.08 10.24
CA LEU A 236 7.52 -11.10 11.06
C LEU A 236 7.29 -11.63 12.49
N LYS A 237 6.92 -12.91 12.63
CA LYS A 237 6.72 -13.56 13.93
C LYS A 237 8.00 -13.57 14.75
N LEU A 238 9.11 -14.06 14.20
CA LEU A 238 10.40 -14.13 14.91
C LEU A 238 10.93 -12.74 15.27
N ALA A 239 10.53 -11.72 14.56
CA ALA A 239 10.83 -10.31 14.88
C ALA A 239 9.90 -9.73 15.95
N GLY A 240 8.97 -10.50 16.49
CA GLY A 240 8.02 -10.06 17.54
C GLY A 240 7.00 -9.04 17.04
N TRP A 241 6.62 -9.10 15.75
CA TRP A 241 5.67 -8.12 15.22
C TRP A 241 4.27 -8.39 15.78
N PHE A 242 3.83 -9.64 15.79
CA PHE A 242 2.47 -9.99 16.17
C PHE A 242 2.20 -9.73 17.66
N GLU A 243 3.21 -9.78 18.51
CA GLU A 243 3.12 -9.45 19.94
C GLU A 243 2.96 -7.94 20.20
N ARG A 244 3.37 -7.10 19.23
CA ARG A 244 3.45 -5.65 19.42
C ARG A 244 2.36 -4.87 18.71
N ILE A 245 1.66 -5.46 17.74
CA ILE A 245 0.58 -4.79 17.00
C ILE A 245 -0.68 -4.62 17.86
N ALA A 246 -1.47 -3.59 17.56
CA ALA A 246 -2.81 -3.41 18.14
C ALA A 246 -3.86 -4.30 17.46
N GLY A 247 -3.66 -4.62 16.19
CA GLY A 247 -4.54 -5.47 15.39
C GLY A 247 -3.90 -5.87 14.07
N LEU A 248 -4.47 -6.89 13.44
CA LEU A 248 -4.07 -7.39 12.12
C LEU A 248 -5.25 -7.40 11.16
N VAL A 249 -5.04 -6.84 9.98
CA VAL A 249 -5.97 -6.95 8.85
C VAL A 249 -5.25 -7.69 7.72
N VAL A 250 -5.79 -8.83 7.33
CA VAL A 250 -5.31 -9.61 6.19
C VAL A 250 -6.20 -9.28 4.99
N GLY A 251 -5.60 -8.65 4.00
CA GLY A 251 -6.24 -8.34 2.72
C GLY A 251 -6.27 -9.55 1.79
N GLY A 252 -6.33 -9.30 0.48
CA GLY A 252 -6.28 -10.38 -0.51
C GLY A 252 -4.95 -11.11 -0.49
N MET A 253 -4.99 -12.43 -0.38
CA MET A 253 -3.89 -13.35 -0.65
C MET A 253 -4.23 -14.09 -1.94
N THR A 254 -4.02 -13.39 -3.08
CA THR A 254 -4.54 -13.82 -4.38
C THR A 254 -3.49 -14.63 -5.14
N ASP A 255 -3.95 -15.68 -5.87
CA ASP A 255 -3.09 -16.52 -6.71
C ASP A 255 -1.91 -17.17 -5.94
N MET A 256 -2.13 -17.52 -4.68
CA MET A 256 -1.17 -18.28 -3.88
C MET A 256 -1.16 -19.74 -4.33
N HIS A 257 0.02 -20.29 -4.55
CA HIS A 257 0.12 -21.63 -5.15
C HIS A 257 1.31 -22.44 -4.61
N ASP A 258 1.23 -23.74 -4.81
CA ASP A 258 2.36 -24.65 -4.58
C ASP A 258 3.32 -24.62 -5.76
N LYS A 259 4.59 -24.87 -5.48
CA LYS A 259 5.60 -25.07 -6.54
C LYS A 259 5.33 -26.32 -7.35
N ASP A 260 4.85 -27.36 -6.68
CA ASP A 260 4.48 -28.65 -7.26
C ASP A 260 3.18 -29.11 -6.62
N ALA A 261 2.14 -29.26 -7.43
CA ALA A 261 0.84 -29.74 -6.98
C ALA A 261 0.86 -31.19 -6.45
N ALA A 262 1.87 -31.99 -6.81
CA ALA A 262 2.03 -33.36 -6.32
C ALA A 262 2.73 -33.42 -4.94
N ASP A 263 3.37 -32.31 -4.52
CA ASP A 263 4.00 -32.16 -3.19
C ASP A 263 3.56 -30.83 -2.55
N PRO A 264 2.30 -30.76 -2.09
CA PRO A 264 1.70 -29.50 -1.60
C PRO A 264 2.26 -29.10 -0.24
N PHE A 265 2.34 -27.81 0.00
CA PHE A 265 2.70 -27.22 1.30
C PHE A 265 1.68 -27.57 2.40
N GLY A 266 0.41 -27.78 2.01
CA GLY A 266 -0.65 -28.33 2.85
C GLY A 266 -1.39 -27.28 3.71
N LEU A 267 -1.07 -26.00 3.59
CA LEU A 267 -1.79 -24.89 4.24
C LEU A 267 -2.08 -23.80 3.20
N SER A 268 -3.24 -23.16 3.30
CA SER A 268 -3.51 -21.92 2.55
C SER A 268 -2.76 -20.72 3.18
N ALA A 269 -2.65 -19.63 2.44
CA ALA A 269 -2.01 -18.40 2.96
C ALA A 269 -2.69 -17.89 4.24
N GLU A 270 -4.03 -17.92 4.27
CA GLU A 270 -4.81 -17.50 5.44
C GLU A 270 -4.57 -18.43 6.64
N GLN A 271 -4.45 -19.74 6.40
CA GLN A 271 -4.13 -20.70 7.45
C GLN A 271 -2.72 -20.52 8.00
N ILE A 272 -1.74 -20.17 7.15
CA ILE A 272 -0.38 -19.83 7.56
C ILE A 272 -0.39 -18.64 8.51
N VAL A 273 -1.06 -17.55 8.12
CA VAL A 273 -1.18 -16.35 8.94
C VAL A 273 -1.90 -16.65 10.25
N ALA A 274 -3.05 -17.32 10.19
CA ALA A 274 -3.85 -17.65 11.36
C ALA A 274 -3.08 -18.51 12.38
N LYS A 275 -2.32 -19.50 11.90
CA LYS A 275 -1.46 -20.34 12.74
C LYS A 275 -0.36 -19.50 13.42
N ALA A 276 0.32 -18.64 12.68
CA ALA A 276 1.39 -17.81 13.23
C ALA A 276 0.90 -16.85 14.31
N VAL A 277 -0.25 -16.22 14.12
CA VAL A 277 -0.89 -15.30 15.07
C VAL A 277 -1.52 -16.07 16.23
N GLY A 278 -2.13 -17.23 15.98
CA GLY A 278 -2.80 -18.06 16.98
C GLY A 278 -1.89 -18.60 18.08
N GLU A 279 -0.59 -18.69 17.80
CA GLU A 279 0.41 -19.11 18.81
C GLU A 279 0.85 -17.96 19.74
N VAL A 280 0.45 -16.72 19.44
CA VAL A 280 0.84 -15.51 20.19
C VAL A 280 -0.29 -14.99 21.07
N HIS A 281 -1.54 -15.26 20.69
CA HIS A 281 -2.75 -14.70 21.35
C HIS A 281 -3.74 -15.78 21.78
#